data_4edc1e0f5d9adc251372182c35fff387
#
_entry.id   4edc1e0f5d9adc251372182c35fff387
#
_cell.length_a   1.000
_cell.length_b   1.000
_cell.length_c   1.000
_cell.angle_alpha   90.00
_cell.angle_beta   90.00
_cell.angle_gamma   90.00
#
_symmetry.space_group_name_H-M   'P 1'
#
loop_
_entity.id
_entity.type
_entity.pdbx_description
1 polymer ?
#
loop_
_entity_poly.entity_id
_entity_poly.type
_entity_poly.pdbx_seq_one_letter_code
_entity_poly.pdbx_strand_id
1 'polypeptide(L)'
;MEKMTSKVRVREILEQAKQSWEQQGQDALLVVIFEGLLKKKVSFPLLEFAAKEMALWIPEDEQLYVMDILVATKEMGSYVLAGMMLQLRLPLYLEESIQRACAYIVGGDQWYVCDIVGERVLGHALLTYPEKTIPLLKHLAQYSDKWIVRTIGVATHYAVKKDLSPKFAETMFRLLLSLSDATDSHIKKGIGWGAKTIAKFHPAIIERYRKQIDLRETKQWFRTKITIGLNRNKVAKSL
;
A
#
# COMPACT_ATOMS: atom_id res chain seq x y z
N MET A 1 18.52 -8.22 17.50
CA MET A 1 18.64 -7.60 16.18
C MET A 1 19.08 -6.15 16.37
N GLU A 2 20.21 -5.75 15.79
CA GLU A 2 20.76 -4.40 15.88
C GLU A 2 19.78 -3.36 15.30
N LYS A 3 19.60 -2.23 16.03
CA LYS A 3 18.68 -1.17 15.63
C LYS A 3 19.45 -0.10 14.84
N MET A 4 18.97 0.20 13.63
CA MET A 4 19.51 1.29 12.82
C MET A 4 18.59 2.52 12.88
N THR A 5 19.16 3.68 13.17
CA THR A 5 18.42 4.94 13.36
C THR A 5 18.98 6.11 12.56
N SER A 6 20.12 5.93 11.88
CA SER A 6 20.86 7.01 11.22
C SER A 6 20.76 6.92 9.69
N LYS A 7 20.39 8.03 9.05
CA LYS A 7 20.46 8.16 7.58
C LYS A 7 21.90 8.11 7.05
N VAL A 8 22.86 8.61 7.83
CA VAL A 8 24.29 8.56 7.46
C VAL A 8 24.71 7.10 7.30
N ARG A 9 24.38 6.26 8.31
CA ARG A 9 24.70 4.84 8.25
C ARG A 9 24.01 4.12 7.08
N VAL A 10 22.76 4.50 6.76
CA VAL A 10 22.07 3.97 5.58
C VAL A 10 22.82 4.34 4.31
N ARG A 11 23.27 5.60 4.14
CA ARG A 11 24.06 6.03 2.98
C ARG A 11 25.37 5.27 2.83
N GLU A 12 26.09 5.05 3.94
CA GLU A 12 27.32 4.26 3.91
C GLU A 12 27.09 2.85 3.36
N ILE A 13 25.99 2.20 3.80
CA ILE A 13 25.63 0.87 3.29
C ILE A 13 25.23 0.92 1.81
N LEU A 14 24.48 1.96 1.39
CA LEU A 14 24.10 2.12 -0.01
C LEU A 14 25.29 2.40 -0.91
N GLU A 15 26.27 3.15 -0.44
CA GLU A 15 27.53 3.37 -1.19
C GLU A 15 28.30 2.06 -1.37
N GLN A 16 28.41 1.25 -0.31
CA GLN A 16 29.00 -0.09 -0.41
C GLN A 16 28.20 -0.99 -1.38
N ALA A 17 26.87 -0.94 -1.32
CA ALA A 17 26.00 -1.70 -2.21
C ALA A 17 26.19 -1.30 -3.68
N LYS A 18 26.30 0.00 -3.95
CA LYS A 18 26.56 0.54 -5.29
C LYS A 18 27.93 0.09 -5.82
N GLN A 19 28.99 0.22 -5.02
CA GLN A 19 30.33 -0.26 -5.40
C GLN A 19 30.37 -1.76 -5.66
N SER A 20 29.70 -2.55 -4.81
CA SER A 20 29.62 -4.00 -4.99
C SER A 20 28.86 -4.36 -6.28
N TRP A 21 27.79 -3.64 -6.60
CA TRP A 21 27.04 -3.82 -7.84
C TRP A 21 27.88 -3.49 -9.08
N GLU A 22 28.60 -2.36 -9.08
CA GLU A 22 29.46 -1.94 -10.19
C GLU A 22 30.62 -2.93 -10.44
N GLN A 23 31.13 -3.58 -9.40
CA GLN A 23 32.26 -4.50 -9.49
C GLN A 23 31.88 -5.96 -9.74
N GLN A 24 30.74 -6.41 -9.16
CA GLN A 24 30.40 -7.84 -9.07
C GLN A 24 28.96 -8.14 -9.50
N GLY A 25 28.19 -7.11 -9.89
CA GLY A 25 26.82 -7.26 -10.36
C GLY A 25 25.77 -7.29 -9.26
N GLN A 26 24.54 -7.63 -9.67
CA GLN A 26 23.31 -7.44 -8.88
C GLN A 26 23.25 -8.32 -7.62
N ASP A 27 23.82 -9.53 -7.67
CA ASP A 27 23.83 -10.44 -6.50
C ASP A 27 24.67 -9.87 -5.35
N ALA A 28 25.78 -9.18 -5.66
CA ALA A 28 26.63 -8.55 -4.67
C ALA A 28 25.92 -7.36 -4.00
N LEU A 29 25.14 -6.56 -4.74
CA LEU A 29 24.25 -5.54 -4.19
C LEU A 29 23.28 -6.16 -3.19
N LEU A 30 22.62 -7.27 -3.59
CA LEU A 30 21.64 -7.94 -2.73
C LEU A 30 22.25 -8.36 -1.40
N VAL A 31 23.46 -8.94 -1.41
CA VAL A 31 24.17 -9.36 -0.18
C VAL A 31 24.38 -8.17 0.75
N VAL A 32 24.85 -7.02 0.25
CA VAL A 32 25.11 -5.83 1.07
C VAL A 32 23.81 -5.26 1.64
N ILE A 33 22.77 -5.15 0.84
CA ILE A 33 21.45 -4.67 1.29
C ILE A 33 20.84 -5.63 2.33
N PHE A 34 20.92 -6.92 2.09
CA PHE A 34 20.38 -7.94 2.99
C PHE A 34 21.05 -7.89 4.36
N GLU A 35 22.37 -7.95 4.42
CA GLU A 35 23.14 -7.93 5.67
C GLU A 35 23.11 -6.54 6.34
N GLY A 36 23.18 -5.47 5.55
CA GLY A 36 23.25 -4.11 6.05
C GLY A 36 21.92 -3.52 6.51
N LEU A 37 20.81 -3.85 5.85
CA LEU A 37 19.50 -3.26 6.10
C LEU A 37 18.44 -4.29 6.50
N LEU A 38 18.28 -5.39 5.75
CA LEU A 38 17.13 -6.27 5.90
C LEU A 38 17.22 -7.17 7.15
N LYS A 39 18.41 -7.60 7.52
CA LYS A 39 18.68 -8.36 8.77
C LYS A 39 18.74 -7.47 10.03
N LYS A 40 18.56 -6.16 9.89
CA LYS A 40 18.58 -5.23 11.02
C LYS A 40 17.18 -4.67 11.31
N LYS A 41 16.97 -4.14 12.51
CA LYS A 41 15.74 -3.42 12.84
C LYS A 41 15.83 -1.99 12.29
N VAL A 42 15.39 -1.80 11.03
CA VAL A 42 15.35 -0.50 10.36
C VAL A 42 13.91 -0.01 10.31
N SER A 43 13.69 1.28 10.62
CA SER A 43 12.34 1.87 10.53
C SER A 43 11.91 2.05 9.08
N PHE A 44 10.61 1.96 8.79
CA PHE A 44 10.07 2.14 7.43
C PHE A 44 10.50 3.45 6.79
N PRO A 45 10.48 4.61 7.47
CA PRO A 45 10.98 5.85 6.86
C PRO A 45 12.46 5.81 6.43
N LEU A 46 13.30 5.03 7.11
CA LEU A 46 14.70 4.85 6.70
C LEU A 46 14.82 3.90 5.50
N LEU A 47 13.99 2.86 5.43
CA LEU A 47 13.92 1.99 4.25
C LEU A 47 13.35 2.73 3.03
N GLU A 48 12.34 3.58 3.22
CA GLU A 48 11.82 4.44 2.16
C GLU A 48 12.88 5.44 1.66
N PHE A 49 13.67 5.99 2.59
CA PHE A 49 14.82 6.81 2.23
C PHE A 49 15.85 5.99 1.42
N ALA A 50 16.19 4.78 1.87
CA ALA A 50 17.12 3.90 1.14
C ALA A 50 16.63 3.60 -0.28
N ALA A 51 15.34 3.26 -0.45
CA ALA A 51 14.74 3.00 -1.76
C ALA A 51 14.83 4.22 -2.71
N LYS A 52 14.62 5.42 -2.18
CA LYS A 52 14.75 6.66 -2.96
C LYS A 52 16.19 6.90 -3.43
N GLU A 53 17.16 6.71 -2.55
CA GLU A 53 18.57 6.82 -2.91
C GLU A 53 18.96 5.75 -3.95
N MET A 54 18.53 4.49 -3.77
CA MET A 54 18.77 3.40 -4.72
C MET A 54 18.22 3.71 -6.13
N ALA A 55 17.01 4.24 -6.20
CA ALA A 55 16.36 4.57 -7.46
C ALA A 55 17.10 5.67 -8.26
N LEU A 56 17.99 6.45 -7.62
CA LEU A 56 18.77 7.48 -8.30
C LEU A 56 19.96 6.92 -9.10
N TRP A 57 20.49 5.77 -8.72
CA TRP A 57 21.69 5.21 -9.34
C TRP A 57 21.48 3.84 -9.98
N ILE A 58 20.40 3.11 -9.66
CA ILE A 58 20.05 1.88 -10.38
C ILE A 58 19.40 2.28 -11.71
N PRO A 59 19.93 1.83 -12.86
CA PRO A 59 19.34 2.07 -14.16
C PRO A 59 17.87 1.64 -14.21
N GLU A 60 17.06 2.38 -14.91
CA GLU A 60 15.62 2.20 -14.91
C GLU A 60 15.16 0.81 -15.37
N ASP A 61 15.83 0.28 -16.37
CA ASP A 61 15.61 -1.07 -16.93
C ASP A 61 16.02 -2.20 -15.98
N GLU A 62 16.94 -1.94 -15.03
CA GLU A 62 17.36 -2.90 -14.01
C GLU A 62 16.53 -2.84 -12.73
N GLN A 63 15.79 -1.74 -12.49
CA GLN A 63 15.06 -1.55 -11.24
C GLN A 63 14.05 -2.65 -10.94
N LEU A 64 13.32 -3.14 -11.96
CA LEU A 64 12.35 -4.22 -11.77
C LEU A 64 13.04 -5.51 -11.32
N TYR A 65 14.17 -5.87 -11.92
CA TYR A 65 14.93 -7.04 -11.53
C TYR A 65 15.45 -6.92 -10.08
N VAL A 66 16.02 -5.77 -9.71
CA VAL A 66 16.48 -5.52 -8.33
C VAL A 66 15.33 -5.63 -7.33
N MET A 67 14.16 -5.12 -7.65
CA MET A 67 12.99 -5.28 -6.79
C MET A 67 12.57 -6.74 -6.66
N ASP A 68 12.59 -7.52 -7.73
CA ASP A 68 12.24 -8.95 -7.73
C ASP A 68 13.18 -9.76 -6.83
N ILE A 69 14.50 -9.56 -6.93
CA ILE A 69 15.45 -10.25 -6.06
C ILE A 69 15.35 -9.83 -4.59
N LEU A 70 15.06 -8.56 -4.32
CA LEU A 70 14.79 -8.09 -2.96
C LEU A 70 13.55 -8.76 -2.36
N VAL A 71 12.44 -8.78 -3.09
CA VAL A 71 11.17 -9.38 -2.66
C VAL A 71 11.30 -10.90 -2.48
N ALA A 72 12.14 -11.57 -3.27
CA ALA A 72 12.41 -13.01 -3.13
C ALA A 72 13.03 -13.38 -1.76
N THR A 73 13.65 -12.43 -1.05
CA THR A 73 14.14 -12.65 0.32
C THR A 73 13.03 -12.85 1.34
N LYS A 74 11.79 -12.44 1.02
CA LYS A 74 10.59 -12.45 1.90
C LYS A 74 10.75 -11.68 3.21
N GLU A 75 11.77 -10.83 3.32
CA GLU A 75 11.92 -9.95 4.47
C GLU A 75 10.93 -8.79 4.41
N MET A 76 10.38 -8.39 5.56
CA MET A 76 9.43 -7.28 5.62
C MET A 76 10.01 -5.98 5.03
N GLY A 77 11.29 -5.71 5.28
CA GLY A 77 11.99 -4.55 4.76
C GLY A 77 12.09 -4.51 3.24
N SER A 78 12.21 -5.68 2.59
CA SER A 78 12.30 -5.75 1.13
C SER A 78 11.00 -5.28 0.44
N TYR A 79 9.85 -5.57 1.03
CA TYR A 79 8.56 -5.05 0.53
C TYR A 79 8.42 -3.53 0.71
N VAL A 80 9.07 -2.95 1.73
CA VAL A 80 9.12 -1.49 1.88
C VAL A 80 10.00 -0.86 0.79
N LEU A 81 11.19 -1.44 0.54
CA LEU A 81 12.10 -0.99 -0.53
C LEU A 81 11.41 -1.08 -1.89
N ALA A 82 10.93 -2.26 -2.27
CA ALA A 82 10.28 -2.49 -3.56
C ALA A 82 9.01 -1.64 -3.73
N GLY A 83 8.16 -1.55 -2.71
CA GLY A 83 6.95 -0.73 -2.75
C GLY A 83 7.26 0.76 -2.94
N MET A 84 8.35 1.28 -2.34
CA MET A 84 8.76 2.67 -2.54
C MET A 84 9.36 2.88 -3.93
N MET A 85 10.17 1.95 -4.44
CA MET A 85 10.70 2.04 -5.80
C MET A 85 9.58 1.98 -6.85
N LEU A 86 8.58 1.09 -6.70
CA LEU A 86 7.40 1.06 -7.57
C LEU A 86 6.60 2.37 -7.49
N GLN A 87 6.48 2.97 -6.29
CA GLN A 87 5.82 4.27 -6.13
C GLN A 87 6.51 5.37 -6.96
N LEU A 88 7.84 5.38 -7.01
CA LEU A 88 8.61 6.35 -7.80
C LEU A 88 8.42 6.14 -9.32
N ARG A 89 8.11 4.94 -9.76
CA ARG A 89 7.83 4.62 -11.18
C ARG A 89 6.41 4.98 -11.62
N LEU A 90 5.47 5.22 -10.71
CA LEU A 90 4.06 5.50 -11.04
C LEU A 90 3.84 6.63 -12.06
N PRO A 91 4.60 7.73 -12.07
CA PRO A 91 4.40 8.81 -13.04
C PRO A 91 4.52 8.36 -14.49
N LEU A 92 5.42 7.43 -14.79
CA LEU A 92 5.72 6.93 -16.14
C LEU A 92 5.07 5.56 -16.42
N TYR A 93 5.00 4.68 -15.41
CA TYR A 93 4.63 3.27 -15.53
C TYR A 93 3.52 2.88 -14.55
N LEU A 94 2.38 3.60 -14.57
CA LEU A 94 1.31 3.41 -13.60
C LEU A 94 0.78 1.97 -13.57
N GLU A 95 0.39 1.44 -14.74
CA GLU A 95 -0.23 0.12 -14.83
C GLU A 95 0.77 -1.00 -14.53
N GLU A 96 1.99 -0.92 -15.08
CA GLU A 96 3.06 -1.88 -14.80
C GLU A 96 3.40 -1.93 -13.31
N SER A 97 3.53 -0.75 -12.66
CA SER A 97 3.83 -0.66 -11.23
C SER A 97 2.70 -1.26 -10.38
N ILE A 98 1.45 -1.05 -10.75
CA ILE A 98 0.29 -1.65 -10.05
C ILE A 98 0.27 -3.17 -10.27
N GLN A 99 0.51 -3.65 -11.48
CA GLN A 99 0.57 -5.08 -11.79
C GLN A 99 1.69 -5.77 -11.00
N ARG A 100 2.88 -5.18 -10.97
CA ARG A 100 4.02 -5.71 -10.21
C ARG A 100 3.74 -5.71 -8.71
N ALA A 101 3.11 -4.65 -8.18
CA ALA A 101 2.68 -4.58 -6.79
C ALA A 101 1.69 -5.71 -6.44
N CYS A 102 0.73 -5.98 -7.31
CA CYS A 102 -0.20 -7.10 -7.15
C CYS A 102 0.53 -8.45 -7.12
N ALA A 103 1.51 -8.67 -8.01
CA ALA A 103 2.32 -9.89 -8.01
C ALA A 103 3.09 -10.05 -6.68
N TYR A 104 3.69 -8.99 -6.15
CA TYR A 104 4.36 -9.03 -4.84
C TYR A 104 3.41 -9.30 -3.69
N ILE A 105 2.20 -8.74 -3.72
CA ILE A 105 1.18 -8.97 -2.71
C ILE A 105 0.73 -10.43 -2.68
N VAL A 106 0.45 -11.00 -3.85
CA VAL A 106 0.05 -12.41 -3.97
C VAL A 106 1.19 -13.35 -3.59
N GLY A 107 2.40 -13.11 -4.13
CA GLY A 107 3.58 -13.93 -3.84
C GLY A 107 4.04 -13.89 -2.38
N GLY A 108 3.78 -12.77 -1.69
CA GLY A 108 4.10 -12.61 -0.27
C GLY A 108 3.13 -13.34 0.66
N ASP A 109 1.87 -13.56 0.24
CA ASP A 109 0.79 -14.27 0.98
C ASP A 109 0.69 -13.89 2.47
N GLN A 110 0.89 -12.60 2.78
CA GLN A 110 0.85 -12.07 4.14
C GLN A 110 0.10 -10.74 4.21
N TRP A 111 -0.65 -10.54 5.30
CA TRP A 111 -1.41 -9.32 5.49
C TRP A 111 -0.54 -8.06 5.53
N TYR A 112 0.67 -8.14 6.10
CA TYR A 112 1.58 -7.01 6.17
C TYR A 112 2.18 -6.65 4.81
N VAL A 113 2.39 -7.63 3.91
CA VAL A 113 2.82 -7.37 2.53
C VAL A 113 1.75 -6.58 1.79
N CYS A 114 0.49 -7.02 1.89
CA CYS A 114 -0.65 -6.31 1.33
C CYS A 114 -0.73 -4.87 1.85
N ASP A 115 -0.57 -4.65 3.17
CA ASP A 115 -0.66 -3.32 3.75
C ASP A 115 0.56 -2.44 3.35
N ILE A 116 1.79 -2.98 3.38
CA ILE A 116 3.02 -2.25 3.03
C ILE A 116 3.03 -1.83 1.56
N VAL A 117 2.84 -2.78 0.65
CA VAL A 117 2.89 -2.52 -0.80
C VAL A 117 1.63 -1.79 -1.26
N GLY A 118 0.47 -2.20 -0.73
CA GLY A 118 -0.82 -1.59 -1.05
C GLY A 118 -0.90 -0.10 -0.73
N GLU A 119 -0.39 0.35 0.44
CA GLU A 119 -0.34 1.77 0.77
C GLU A 119 0.60 2.56 -0.15
N ARG A 120 1.82 2.02 -0.38
CA ARG A 120 2.86 2.72 -1.12
C ARG A 120 2.57 2.82 -2.61
N VAL A 121 2.01 1.79 -3.21
CA VAL A 121 1.76 1.76 -4.65
C VAL A 121 0.31 2.11 -4.96
N LEU A 122 -0.64 1.24 -4.62
CA LEU A 122 -2.04 1.43 -4.99
C LEU A 122 -2.68 2.63 -4.26
N GLY A 123 -2.35 2.83 -2.99
CA GLY A 123 -2.83 3.96 -2.20
C GLY A 123 -2.30 5.30 -2.71
N HIS A 124 -1.00 5.34 -3.03
CA HIS A 124 -0.38 6.54 -3.60
C HIS A 124 -0.89 6.82 -5.02
N ALA A 125 -1.03 5.78 -5.85
CA ALA A 125 -1.62 5.91 -7.18
C ALA A 125 -3.05 6.45 -7.12
N LEU A 126 -3.88 5.93 -6.20
CA LEU A 126 -5.25 6.43 -5.99
C LEU A 126 -5.28 7.90 -5.56
N LEU A 127 -4.34 8.32 -4.71
CA LEU A 127 -4.24 9.71 -4.27
C LEU A 127 -3.82 10.65 -5.40
N THR A 128 -2.80 10.26 -6.18
CA THR A 128 -2.13 11.13 -7.15
C THR A 128 -2.78 11.07 -8.54
N TYR A 129 -3.27 9.89 -8.95
CA TYR A 129 -3.86 9.63 -10.26
C TYR A 129 -5.24 8.96 -10.15
N PRO A 130 -6.20 9.53 -9.39
CA PRO A 130 -7.45 8.84 -9.06
C PRO A 130 -8.27 8.42 -10.28
N GLU A 131 -8.31 9.26 -11.32
CA GLU A 131 -9.08 8.97 -12.53
C GLU A 131 -8.56 7.76 -13.30
N LYS A 132 -7.25 7.54 -13.32
CA LYS A 132 -6.61 6.38 -13.93
C LYS A 132 -6.66 5.16 -13.02
N THR A 133 -6.52 5.34 -11.71
CA THR A 133 -6.39 4.25 -10.73
C THR A 133 -7.73 3.62 -10.37
N ILE A 134 -8.82 4.40 -10.27
CA ILE A 134 -10.14 3.86 -9.88
C ILE A 134 -10.65 2.77 -10.83
N PRO A 135 -10.53 2.89 -12.16
CA PRO A 135 -10.90 1.78 -13.07
C PRO A 135 -10.11 0.49 -12.78
N LEU A 136 -8.80 0.60 -12.52
CA LEU A 136 -7.95 -0.54 -12.18
C LEU A 136 -8.39 -1.18 -10.86
N LEU A 137 -8.67 -0.39 -9.82
CA LEU A 137 -9.16 -0.90 -8.53
C LEU A 137 -10.52 -1.59 -8.67
N LYS A 138 -11.41 -1.09 -9.53
CA LYS A 138 -12.69 -1.76 -9.83
C LYS A 138 -12.49 -3.11 -10.51
N HIS A 139 -11.52 -3.21 -11.41
CA HIS A 139 -11.14 -4.49 -12.02
C HIS A 139 -10.56 -5.46 -10.98
N LEU A 140 -9.63 -5.00 -10.14
CA LEU A 140 -9.03 -5.80 -9.07
C LEU A 140 -10.06 -6.28 -8.03
N ALA A 141 -11.14 -5.54 -7.82
CA ALA A 141 -12.23 -5.95 -6.93
C ALA A 141 -12.97 -7.22 -7.37
N GLN A 142 -12.80 -7.63 -8.63
CA GLN A 142 -13.42 -8.84 -9.20
C GLN A 142 -12.52 -10.09 -9.09
N TYR A 143 -11.31 -9.93 -8.56
CA TYR A 143 -10.37 -11.04 -8.39
C TYR A 143 -10.82 -11.97 -7.25
N SER A 144 -10.49 -13.25 -7.35
CA SER A 144 -10.74 -14.24 -6.30
C SER A 144 -9.69 -14.21 -5.18
N ASP A 145 -8.51 -13.61 -5.44
CA ASP A 145 -7.43 -13.53 -4.46
C ASP A 145 -7.78 -12.57 -3.30
N LYS A 146 -7.74 -13.10 -2.08
CA LYS A 146 -8.11 -12.36 -0.86
C LYS A 146 -7.25 -11.14 -0.60
N TRP A 147 -5.94 -11.19 -0.97
CA TRP A 147 -5.02 -10.09 -0.72
C TRP A 147 -5.22 -8.96 -1.71
N ILE A 148 -5.51 -9.30 -2.97
CA ILE A 148 -5.86 -8.30 -4.00
C ILE A 148 -7.12 -7.55 -3.60
N VAL A 149 -8.19 -8.26 -3.21
CA VAL A 149 -9.43 -7.60 -2.78
C VAL A 149 -9.23 -6.80 -1.48
N ARG A 150 -8.46 -7.34 -0.50
CA ARG A 150 -8.08 -6.58 0.71
C ARG A 150 -7.43 -5.25 0.37
N THR A 151 -6.54 -5.23 -0.64
CA THR A 151 -5.76 -4.04 -1.00
C THR A 151 -6.64 -2.87 -1.45
N ILE A 152 -7.85 -3.11 -1.96
CA ILE A 152 -8.83 -2.04 -2.29
C ILE A 152 -9.10 -1.16 -1.06
N GLY A 153 -9.37 -1.79 0.07
CA GLY A 153 -9.60 -1.07 1.32
C GLY A 153 -8.35 -0.40 1.89
N VAL A 154 -7.19 -1.03 1.74
CA VAL A 154 -5.87 -0.48 2.13
C VAL A 154 -5.56 0.79 1.32
N ALA A 155 -5.67 0.72 -0.01
CA ALA A 155 -5.46 1.86 -0.90
C ALA A 155 -6.41 3.01 -0.58
N THR A 156 -7.70 2.69 -0.36
CA THR A 156 -8.71 3.69 0.04
C THR A 156 -8.35 4.33 1.38
N HIS A 157 -7.94 3.53 2.38
CA HIS A 157 -7.51 4.05 3.67
C HIS A 157 -6.37 5.06 3.53
N TYR A 158 -5.33 4.67 2.81
CA TYR A 158 -4.16 5.54 2.60
C TYR A 158 -4.55 6.85 1.91
N ALA A 159 -5.24 6.77 0.78
CA ALA A 159 -5.58 7.94 -0.03
C ALA A 159 -6.50 8.91 0.72
N VAL A 160 -7.55 8.41 1.38
CA VAL A 160 -8.49 9.26 2.16
C VAL A 160 -7.79 9.91 3.37
N LYS A 161 -6.89 9.19 4.04
CA LYS A 161 -6.11 9.76 5.15
C LYS A 161 -5.13 10.84 4.69
N LYS A 162 -4.80 10.87 3.40
CA LYS A 162 -3.91 11.83 2.74
C LYS A 162 -4.68 12.84 1.87
N ASP A 163 -5.93 13.10 2.23
CA ASP A 163 -6.80 14.13 1.63
C ASP A 163 -7.26 13.85 0.19
N LEU A 164 -7.51 12.56 -0.15
CA LEU A 164 -8.23 12.23 -1.38
C LEU A 164 -9.55 13.03 -1.45
N SER A 165 -9.79 13.71 -2.59
CA SER A 165 -10.96 14.58 -2.72
C SER A 165 -12.28 13.84 -2.46
N PRO A 166 -13.31 14.52 -1.92
CA PRO A 166 -14.60 13.90 -1.58
C PRO A 166 -15.27 13.17 -2.76
N LYS A 167 -15.13 13.68 -3.98
CA LYS A 167 -15.65 13.05 -5.21
C LYS A 167 -15.10 11.63 -5.39
N PHE A 168 -13.80 11.47 -5.25
CA PHE A 168 -13.15 10.17 -5.43
C PHE A 168 -13.32 9.27 -4.19
N ALA A 169 -13.32 9.86 -2.99
CA ALA A 169 -13.65 9.14 -1.75
C ALA A 169 -15.05 8.51 -1.82
N GLU A 170 -16.03 9.23 -2.38
CA GLU A 170 -17.39 8.71 -2.59
C GLU A 170 -17.42 7.58 -3.62
N THR A 171 -16.66 7.71 -4.71
CA THR A 171 -16.53 6.64 -5.70
C THR A 171 -15.93 5.38 -5.09
N MET A 172 -14.89 5.54 -4.26
CA MET A 172 -14.31 4.42 -3.52
C MET A 172 -15.28 3.85 -2.48
N PHE A 173 -16.08 4.69 -1.82
CA PHE A 173 -17.08 4.21 -0.87
C PHE A 173 -18.10 3.28 -1.55
N ARG A 174 -18.58 3.63 -2.74
CA ARG A 174 -19.49 2.76 -3.52
C ARG A 174 -18.84 1.42 -3.85
N LEU A 175 -17.55 1.42 -4.22
CA LEU A 175 -16.82 0.19 -4.45
C LEU A 175 -16.68 -0.66 -3.19
N LEU A 176 -16.36 -0.05 -2.04
CA LEU A 176 -16.27 -0.78 -0.76
C LEU A 176 -17.64 -1.32 -0.31
N LEU A 177 -18.72 -0.57 -0.57
CA LEU A 177 -20.07 -1.00 -0.25
C LEU A 177 -20.50 -2.21 -1.07
N SER A 178 -20.12 -2.29 -2.36
CA SER A 178 -20.39 -3.48 -3.20
C SER A 178 -19.64 -4.74 -2.73
N LEU A 179 -18.63 -4.60 -1.86
CA LEU A 179 -17.88 -5.71 -1.25
C LEU A 179 -18.30 -5.97 0.21
N SER A 180 -19.42 -5.37 0.65
CA SER A 180 -19.89 -5.44 2.05
C SER A 180 -20.43 -6.80 2.47
N ASP A 181 -20.68 -7.69 1.52
CA ASP A 181 -21.13 -9.08 1.72
C ASP A 181 -19.99 -10.08 1.89
N ALA A 182 -18.73 -9.66 1.69
CA ALA A 182 -17.56 -10.51 1.78
C ALA A 182 -17.55 -11.38 3.04
N THR A 183 -17.14 -12.64 2.89
CA THR A 183 -17.08 -13.62 3.98
C THR A 183 -15.66 -13.84 4.49
N ASP A 184 -14.64 -13.70 3.64
CA ASP A 184 -13.23 -13.86 4.02
C ASP A 184 -12.80 -12.80 5.06
N SER A 185 -12.07 -13.25 6.07
CA SER A 185 -11.67 -12.42 7.21
C SER A 185 -10.65 -11.34 6.85
N HIS A 186 -9.75 -11.61 5.89
CA HIS A 186 -8.73 -10.66 5.44
C HIS A 186 -9.35 -9.58 4.56
N ILE A 187 -10.27 -9.97 3.67
CA ILE A 187 -11.05 -9.03 2.86
C ILE A 187 -11.85 -8.08 3.78
N LYS A 188 -12.61 -8.65 4.74
CA LYS A 188 -13.37 -7.83 5.73
C LYS A 188 -12.51 -6.82 6.47
N LYS A 189 -11.29 -7.21 6.85
CA LYS A 189 -10.36 -6.30 7.55
C LYS A 189 -9.94 -5.14 6.66
N GLY A 190 -9.52 -5.40 5.40
CA GLY A 190 -9.09 -4.36 4.46
C GLY A 190 -10.25 -3.44 4.06
N ILE A 191 -11.32 -4.01 3.53
CA ILE A 191 -12.53 -3.26 3.10
C ILE A 191 -13.09 -2.44 4.26
N GLY A 192 -13.20 -3.05 5.44
CA GLY A 192 -13.66 -2.36 6.64
C GLY A 192 -12.71 -1.24 7.11
N TRP A 193 -11.42 -1.35 6.85
CA TRP A 193 -10.46 -0.28 7.16
C TRP A 193 -10.69 0.94 6.28
N GLY A 194 -10.85 0.75 4.96
CA GLY A 194 -11.20 1.81 4.03
C GLY A 194 -12.53 2.48 4.37
N ALA A 195 -13.60 1.69 4.57
CA ALA A 195 -14.93 2.19 4.92
C ALA A 195 -14.93 3.00 6.24
N LYS A 196 -14.26 2.49 7.28
CA LYS A 196 -14.07 3.20 8.55
C LYS A 196 -13.37 4.55 8.36
N THR A 197 -12.39 4.61 7.47
CA THR A 197 -11.64 5.84 7.22
C THR A 197 -12.49 6.87 6.49
N ILE A 198 -13.24 6.45 5.48
CA ILE A 198 -14.19 7.35 4.80
C ILE A 198 -15.23 7.87 5.82
N ALA A 199 -15.81 7.00 6.65
CA ALA A 199 -16.78 7.40 7.67
C ALA A 199 -16.20 8.43 8.65
N LYS A 200 -14.90 8.32 8.98
CA LYS A 200 -14.22 9.27 9.86
C LYS A 200 -14.01 10.63 9.21
N PHE A 201 -13.54 10.67 7.96
CA PHE A 201 -13.10 11.91 7.31
C PHE A 201 -14.19 12.55 6.44
N HIS A 202 -15.14 11.74 5.94
CA HIS A 202 -16.24 12.17 5.07
C HIS A 202 -17.61 11.65 5.54
N PRO A 203 -18.09 12.04 6.75
CA PRO A 203 -19.36 11.53 7.30
C PRO A 203 -20.56 11.83 6.41
N ALA A 204 -20.53 12.94 5.65
CA ALA A 204 -21.58 13.28 4.70
C ALA A 204 -21.76 12.25 3.57
N ILE A 205 -20.72 11.52 3.19
CA ILE A 205 -20.82 10.40 2.25
C ILE A 205 -21.67 9.30 2.88
N ILE A 206 -21.40 8.94 4.12
CA ILE A 206 -22.14 7.90 4.83
C ILE A 206 -23.63 8.23 4.91
N GLU A 207 -23.96 9.49 5.18
CA GLU A 207 -25.36 9.94 5.27
C GLU A 207 -26.09 9.79 3.94
N ARG A 208 -25.46 10.15 2.80
CA ARG A 208 -26.05 9.95 1.47
C ARG A 208 -26.35 8.49 1.15
N TYR A 209 -25.56 7.56 1.68
CA TYR A 209 -25.69 6.12 1.43
C TYR A 209 -26.38 5.36 2.57
N ARG A 210 -27.00 6.07 3.55
CA ARG A 210 -27.63 5.48 4.74
C ARG A 210 -28.58 4.36 4.37
N LYS A 211 -29.48 4.61 3.42
CA LYS A 211 -30.48 3.61 2.98
C LYS A 211 -29.83 2.31 2.49
N GLN A 212 -28.75 2.41 1.67
CA GLN A 212 -28.04 1.24 1.16
C GLN A 212 -27.23 0.50 2.26
N ILE A 213 -26.66 1.25 3.20
CA ILE A 213 -25.94 0.67 4.35
C ILE A 213 -26.90 -0.12 5.25
N ASP A 214 -28.14 0.35 5.40
CA ASP A 214 -29.14 -0.27 6.26
C ASP A 214 -29.87 -1.45 5.59
N LEU A 215 -29.66 -1.68 4.27
CA LEU A 215 -30.19 -2.84 3.57
C LEU A 215 -29.70 -4.15 4.19
N ARG A 216 -30.54 -5.20 4.07
CA ARG A 216 -30.28 -6.53 4.64
C ARG A 216 -29.02 -7.19 4.07
N GLU A 217 -28.69 -6.89 2.81
CA GLU A 217 -27.54 -7.38 2.08
C GLU A 217 -26.22 -6.89 2.65
N THR A 218 -26.18 -5.67 3.19
CA THR A 218 -24.99 -5.12 3.85
C THR A 218 -24.77 -5.84 5.19
N LYS A 219 -23.67 -6.56 5.29
CA LYS A 219 -23.37 -7.36 6.49
C LYS A 219 -23.07 -6.50 7.71
N GLN A 220 -23.41 -7.02 8.90
CA GLN A 220 -23.23 -6.32 10.17
C GLN A 220 -21.80 -5.85 10.42
N TRP A 221 -20.78 -6.63 9.99
CA TRP A 221 -19.37 -6.24 10.16
C TRP A 221 -19.04 -4.92 9.46
N PHE A 222 -19.62 -4.67 8.26
CA PHE A 222 -19.38 -3.44 7.51
C PHE A 222 -20.05 -2.24 8.21
N ARG A 223 -21.30 -2.37 8.67
CA ARG A 223 -22.01 -1.36 9.47
C ARG A 223 -21.23 -1.01 10.74
N THR A 224 -20.72 -2.02 11.45
CA THR A 224 -19.88 -1.80 12.66
C THR A 224 -18.64 -0.98 12.33
N LYS A 225 -17.96 -1.22 11.20
CA LYS A 225 -16.78 -0.41 10.80
C LYS A 225 -17.14 1.04 10.50
N ILE A 226 -18.26 1.28 9.85
CA ILE A 226 -18.79 2.64 9.61
C ILE A 226 -19.07 3.34 10.95
N THR A 227 -19.82 2.71 11.85
CA THR A 227 -20.11 3.28 13.19
C THR A 227 -18.84 3.65 13.96
N ILE A 228 -17.82 2.76 13.95
CA ILE A 228 -16.52 3.06 14.56
C ILE A 228 -15.87 4.29 13.91
N GLY A 229 -15.99 4.44 12.59
CA GLY A 229 -15.46 5.58 11.84
C GLY A 229 -16.15 6.89 12.24
N LEU A 230 -17.48 6.92 12.22
CA LEU A 230 -18.28 8.07 12.63
C LEU A 230 -17.97 8.51 14.07
N ASN A 231 -17.87 7.56 15.01
CA ASN A 231 -17.52 7.84 16.39
C ASN A 231 -16.11 8.43 16.59
N ARG A 232 -15.24 8.30 15.61
CA ARG A 232 -13.87 8.87 15.60
C ARG A 232 -13.79 10.21 14.88
N ASN A 233 -14.87 10.71 14.30
CA ASN A 233 -14.92 12.05 13.74
C ASN A 233 -14.97 13.06 14.88
N LYS A 234 -13.93 13.89 15.01
CA LYS A 234 -13.83 14.90 16.06
C LYS A 234 -14.72 16.13 15.81
N VAL A 235 -15.03 16.42 14.55
CA VAL A 235 -15.85 17.58 14.17
C VAL A 235 -17.32 17.36 14.56
N ALA A 236 -17.83 16.13 14.46
CA ALA A 236 -19.20 15.81 14.87
C ALA A 236 -19.42 15.77 16.40
N LYS A 237 -18.34 15.89 17.20
CA LYS A 237 -18.43 15.91 18.68
C LYS A 237 -18.38 17.32 19.26
N SER A 238 -18.20 18.34 18.45
CA SER A 238 -18.13 19.74 18.82
C SER A 238 -19.36 20.56 18.38
N LEU A 239 -20.37 19.89 17.84
CA LEU A 239 -21.71 20.38 17.55
C LEU A 239 -22.74 19.67 18.42
#